data_328e2f87eb8012799e32998ee23efbc4
#
_entry.id   328e2f87eb8012799e32998ee23efbc4
#
_cell.length_a   1.000
_cell.length_b   1.000
_cell.length_c   1.000
_cell.angle_alpha   90.00
_cell.angle_beta   90.00
_cell.angle_gamma   90.00
#
_symmetry.space_group_name_H-M   'P 1'
#
loop_
_entity.id
_entity.type
_entity.pdbx_description
1 polymer ?
#
loop_
_entity_poly.entity_id
_entity_poly.type
_entity_poly.pdbx_seq_one_letter_code
_entity_poly.pdbx_strand_id
1 'polypeptide(L)'
;ASRTVKLKPGVPFAACLAEIFRAAQEFVNQAPVKHLAVEQTIFVQSRKTVHILGAAKGAAIAAGGLAGAEVFEYAPLRVKQAVVGLGRASKEQVAHMVAQLLGLKTALPADEADAAATALCHGFTWKG
;
A
#
# COMPACT_ATOMS: atom_id res chain seq x y z
N ALA A 1 2.91 12.34 -3.11
CA ALA A 1 1.69 12.09 -3.89
C ALA A 1 1.04 10.78 -3.46
N SER A 2 -0.27 10.72 -3.49
CA SER A 2 -1.03 9.50 -3.24
C SER A 2 -2.15 9.36 -4.26
N ARG A 3 -2.62 8.12 -4.47
CA ARG A 3 -3.65 7.83 -5.46
C ARG A 3 -4.41 6.56 -5.10
N THR A 4 -5.72 6.56 -5.30
CA THR A 4 -6.55 5.36 -5.28
C THR A 4 -6.86 4.94 -6.71
N VAL A 5 -6.57 3.70 -7.06
CA VAL A 5 -6.96 3.12 -8.35
C VAL A 5 -8.35 2.51 -8.20
N LYS A 6 -9.33 3.10 -8.88
CA LYS A 6 -10.71 2.60 -8.89
C LYS A 6 -10.95 1.82 -10.16
N LEU A 7 -11.32 0.56 -10.00
CA LEU A 7 -11.64 -0.33 -11.11
C LEU A 7 -13.14 -0.31 -11.39
N LYS A 8 -13.52 -0.23 -12.66
CA LYS A 8 -14.93 -0.22 -13.07
C LYS A 8 -15.51 -1.65 -13.02
N PRO A 9 -16.78 -1.82 -12.57
CA PRO A 9 -17.45 -3.11 -12.66
C PRO A 9 -17.51 -3.63 -14.09
N GLY A 10 -17.40 -4.96 -14.26
CA GLY A 10 -17.49 -5.61 -15.57
C GLY A 10 -16.21 -5.57 -16.41
N VAL A 11 -15.15 -4.93 -15.94
CA VAL A 11 -13.84 -4.96 -16.61
C VAL A 11 -13.22 -6.35 -16.48
N PRO A 12 -12.68 -6.95 -17.56
CA PRO A 12 -11.99 -8.23 -17.48
C PRO A 12 -10.84 -8.21 -16.46
N PHE A 13 -10.64 -9.33 -15.77
CA PHE A 13 -9.65 -9.42 -14.69
C PHE A 13 -8.23 -9.04 -15.14
N ALA A 14 -7.81 -9.55 -16.32
CA ALA A 14 -6.50 -9.21 -16.88
C ALA A 14 -6.35 -7.71 -17.14
N ALA A 15 -7.41 -7.03 -17.59
CA ALA A 15 -7.40 -5.59 -17.81
C ALA A 15 -7.31 -4.82 -16.48
N CYS A 16 -7.96 -5.32 -15.42
CA CYS A 16 -7.82 -4.76 -14.08
C CYS A 16 -6.37 -4.84 -13.58
N LEU A 17 -5.73 -5.99 -13.73
CA LEU A 17 -4.33 -6.18 -13.34
C LEU A 17 -3.38 -5.28 -14.15
N ALA A 18 -3.63 -5.13 -15.45
CA ALA A 18 -2.85 -4.24 -16.30
C ALA A 18 -2.98 -2.77 -15.87
N GLU A 19 -4.18 -2.36 -15.43
CA GLU A 19 -4.40 -1.00 -14.93
C GLU A 19 -3.66 -0.76 -13.60
N ILE A 20 -3.70 -1.73 -12.69
CA ILE A 20 -2.93 -1.67 -11.43
C ILE A 20 -1.44 -1.60 -11.72
N PHE A 21 -0.94 -2.44 -12.61
CA PHE A 21 0.48 -2.43 -13.02
C PHE A 21 0.90 -1.07 -13.56
N ARG A 22 0.12 -0.50 -14.49
CA ARG A 22 0.43 0.82 -15.07
C ARG A 22 0.41 1.93 -14.04
N ALA A 23 -0.58 1.93 -13.13
CA ALA A 23 -0.64 2.92 -12.07
C ALA A 23 0.58 2.84 -11.15
N ALA A 24 0.99 1.64 -10.76
CA ALA A 24 2.20 1.43 -9.96
C ALA A 24 3.46 1.87 -10.72
N GLN A 25 3.55 1.55 -12.01
CA GLN A 25 4.67 1.94 -12.87
C GLN A 25 4.79 3.47 -12.97
N GLU A 26 3.68 4.18 -13.11
CA GLU A 26 3.67 5.63 -13.11
C GLU A 26 4.25 6.19 -11.81
N PHE A 27 3.89 5.61 -10.66
CA PHE A 27 4.43 6.03 -9.37
C PHE A 27 5.93 5.81 -9.25
N VAL A 28 6.43 4.62 -9.59
CA VAL A 28 7.85 4.31 -9.46
C VAL A 28 8.72 5.08 -10.47
N ASN A 29 8.12 5.58 -11.54
CA ASN A 29 8.81 6.38 -12.55
C ASN A 29 8.83 7.89 -12.25
N GLN A 30 8.05 8.37 -11.29
CA GLN A 30 8.02 9.80 -10.91
C GLN A 30 9.28 10.24 -10.16
N ALA A 31 9.94 9.32 -9.47
CA ALA A 31 11.15 9.60 -8.70
C ALA A 31 11.97 8.31 -8.60
N PRO A 32 13.27 8.40 -8.30
CA PRO A 32 14.07 7.19 -8.05
C PRO A 32 13.56 6.44 -6.82
N VAL A 33 12.80 5.38 -7.04
CA VAL A 33 12.26 4.52 -5.99
C VAL A 33 13.20 3.34 -5.78
N LYS A 34 13.76 3.24 -4.58
CA LYS A 34 14.65 2.14 -4.20
C LYS A 34 13.93 1.03 -3.44
N HIS A 35 12.90 1.38 -2.67
CA HIS A 35 12.14 0.44 -1.84
C HIS A 35 10.65 0.56 -2.11
N LEU A 36 9.99 -0.58 -2.12
CA LEU A 36 8.54 -0.70 -2.23
C LEU A 36 8.03 -1.42 -0.97
N ALA A 37 7.29 -0.70 -0.14
CA ALA A 37 6.67 -1.26 1.05
C ALA A 37 5.23 -1.67 0.73
N VAL A 38 4.87 -2.92 1.03
CA VAL A 38 3.53 -3.46 0.80
C VAL A 38 2.97 -4.07 2.07
N GLU A 39 1.65 -3.99 2.24
CA GLU A 39 0.97 -4.61 3.36
C GLU A 39 0.70 -6.08 3.06
N GLN A 40 0.96 -6.95 4.05
CA GLN A 40 0.61 -8.36 3.96
C GLN A 40 -0.91 -8.54 4.08
N THR A 41 -1.45 -9.48 3.30
CA THR A 41 -2.84 -9.90 3.42
C THR A 41 -2.89 -11.13 4.33
N ILE A 42 -3.31 -10.96 5.60
CA ILE A 42 -3.26 -12.02 6.61
C ILE A 42 -4.63 -12.69 6.79
N PHE A 43 -5.70 -11.91 6.81
CA PHE A 43 -7.06 -12.42 6.98
C PHE A 43 -7.94 -12.01 5.82
N VAL A 44 -8.53 -12.99 5.15
CA VAL A 44 -9.50 -12.78 4.09
C VAL A 44 -10.69 -13.71 4.27
N GLN A 45 -11.87 -13.18 4.01
CA GLN A 45 -13.13 -13.87 4.23
C GLN A 45 -13.40 -15.01 3.23
N SER A 46 -12.73 -15.03 2.09
CA SER A 46 -12.92 -16.06 1.07
C SER A 46 -11.66 -16.33 0.26
N ARG A 47 -11.56 -17.55 -0.29
CA ARG A 47 -10.47 -17.93 -1.20
C ARG A 47 -10.40 -17.05 -2.44
N LYS A 48 -11.56 -16.69 -2.99
CA LYS A 48 -11.65 -15.82 -4.16
C LYS A 48 -11.04 -14.45 -3.88
N THR A 49 -11.33 -13.86 -2.73
CA THR A 49 -10.77 -12.57 -2.31
C THR A 49 -9.26 -12.65 -2.14
N VAL A 50 -8.74 -13.74 -1.55
CA VAL A 50 -7.29 -13.97 -1.44
C VAL A 50 -6.61 -13.94 -2.80
N HIS A 51 -7.16 -14.66 -3.79
CA HIS A 51 -6.59 -14.74 -5.13
C HIS A 51 -6.60 -13.38 -5.84
N ILE A 52 -7.70 -12.65 -5.73
CA ILE A 52 -7.83 -11.32 -6.33
C ILE A 52 -6.83 -10.33 -5.72
N LEU A 53 -6.75 -10.27 -4.38
CA LEU A 53 -5.81 -9.38 -3.68
C LEU A 53 -4.36 -9.76 -3.94
N GLY A 54 -4.07 -11.07 -3.96
CA GLY A 54 -2.72 -11.56 -4.27
C GLY A 54 -2.28 -11.20 -5.69
N ALA A 55 -3.17 -11.35 -6.66
CA ALA A 55 -2.88 -10.98 -8.04
C ALA A 55 -2.69 -9.46 -8.19
N ALA A 56 -3.54 -8.66 -7.57
CA ALA A 56 -3.43 -7.20 -7.57
C ALA A 56 -2.11 -6.73 -6.94
N LYS A 57 -1.75 -7.29 -5.79
CA LYS A 57 -0.46 -7.02 -5.13
C LYS A 57 0.71 -7.45 -6.01
N GLY A 58 0.62 -8.62 -6.65
CA GLY A 58 1.64 -9.11 -7.58
C GLY A 58 1.86 -8.18 -8.76
N ALA A 59 0.79 -7.60 -9.32
CA ALA A 59 0.89 -6.63 -10.40
C ALA A 59 1.64 -5.35 -9.97
N ALA A 60 1.34 -4.84 -8.78
CA ALA A 60 2.03 -3.67 -8.23
C ALA A 60 3.51 -3.97 -7.92
N ILE A 61 3.79 -5.13 -7.34
CA ILE A 61 5.17 -5.58 -7.04
C ILE A 61 5.98 -5.76 -8.31
N ALA A 62 5.39 -6.30 -9.37
CA ALA A 62 6.06 -6.47 -10.66
C ALA A 62 6.51 -5.13 -11.25
N ALA A 63 5.68 -4.10 -11.15
CA ALA A 63 6.05 -2.76 -11.59
C ALA A 63 7.25 -2.21 -10.80
N GLY A 64 7.25 -2.41 -9.47
CA GLY A 64 8.40 -2.06 -8.62
C GLY A 64 9.66 -2.82 -8.99
N GLY A 65 9.53 -4.13 -9.23
CA GLY A 65 10.63 -5.00 -9.63
C GLY A 65 11.28 -4.57 -10.95
N LEU A 66 10.47 -4.19 -11.94
CA LEU A 66 10.98 -3.67 -13.22
C LEU A 66 11.74 -2.35 -13.03
N ALA A 67 11.38 -1.54 -12.06
CA ALA A 67 12.08 -0.31 -11.73
C ALA A 67 13.33 -0.53 -10.86
N GLY A 68 13.61 -1.78 -10.47
CA GLY A 68 14.76 -2.14 -9.62
C GLY A 68 14.53 -1.91 -8.13
N ALA A 69 13.28 -1.72 -7.70
CA ALA A 69 12.95 -1.53 -6.28
C ALA A 69 13.03 -2.85 -5.51
N GLU A 70 13.58 -2.80 -4.30
CA GLU A 70 13.52 -3.90 -3.35
C GLU A 70 12.17 -3.89 -2.61
N VAL A 71 11.55 -5.04 -2.43
CA VAL A 71 10.20 -5.15 -1.87
C VAL A 71 10.26 -5.59 -0.40
N PHE A 72 9.55 -4.87 0.45
CA PHE A 72 9.41 -5.16 1.88
C PHE A 72 7.93 -5.32 2.23
N GLU A 73 7.59 -6.40 2.93
CA GLU A 73 6.21 -6.67 3.34
C GLU A 73 6.03 -6.47 4.85
N TYR A 74 4.92 -5.86 5.24
CA TYR A 74 4.59 -5.55 6.63
C TYR A 74 3.20 -6.05 6.99
N ALA A 75 3.10 -6.73 8.14
CA ALA A 75 1.80 -7.13 8.70
C ALA A 75 1.01 -5.90 9.16
N PRO A 76 -0.32 -5.90 9.02
CA PRO A 76 -1.17 -4.78 9.48
C PRO A 76 -0.92 -4.39 10.94
N LEU A 77 -0.74 -5.35 11.83
CA LEU A 77 -0.40 -5.11 13.24
C LEU A 77 0.92 -4.34 13.38
N ARG A 78 1.91 -4.71 12.61
CA ARG A 78 3.22 -4.06 12.62
C ARG A 78 3.13 -2.61 12.15
N VAL A 79 2.33 -2.35 11.11
CA VAL A 79 2.10 -0.99 10.62
C VAL A 79 1.46 -0.12 11.71
N LYS A 80 0.43 -0.62 12.38
CA LYS A 80 -0.23 0.10 13.47
C LYS A 80 0.71 0.40 14.62
N GLN A 81 1.52 -0.57 15.02
CA GLN A 81 2.52 -0.40 16.08
C GLN A 81 3.57 0.66 15.73
N ALA A 82 4.04 0.65 14.50
CA ALA A 82 5.07 1.58 14.06
C ALA A 82 4.55 3.02 13.93
N VAL A 83 3.32 3.20 13.45
CA VAL A 83 2.75 4.52 13.14
C VAL A 83 2.06 5.14 14.36
N VAL A 84 1.28 4.36 15.12
CA VAL A 84 0.49 4.85 16.27
C VAL A 84 1.10 4.44 17.61
N GLY A 85 1.89 3.36 17.64
CA GLY A 85 2.44 2.78 18.86
C GLY A 85 1.52 1.71 19.49
N LEU A 86 0.34 1.46 18.90
CA LEU A 86 -0.65 0.51 19.40
C LEU A 86 -1.11 -0.41 18.28
N GLY A 87 -0.91 -1.72 18.42
CA GLY A 87 -1.38 -2.70 17.45
C GLY A 87 -2.91 -2.78 17.32
N ARG A 88 -3.64 -2.24 18.30
CA ARG A 88 -5.12 -2.18 18.31
C ARG A 88 -5.67 -0.86 17.76
N ALA A 89 -4.85 0.00 17.21
CA ALA A 89 -5.30 1.27 16.67
C ALA A 89 -6.41 1.07 15.62
N SER A 90 -7.40 1.94 15.64
CA SER A 90 -8.44 1.98 14.61
C SER A 90 -7.89 2.55 13.31
N LYS A 91 -8.59 2.33 12.20
CA LYS A 91 -8.24 2.94 10.91
C LYS A 91 -8.24 4.46 10.99
N GLU A 92 -9.16 5.05 11.75
CA GLU A 92 -9.27 6.49 11.96
C GLU A 92 -8.05 7.02 12.73
N GLN A 93 -7.60 6.31 13.75
CA GLN A 93 -6.39 6.68 14.50
C GLN A 93 -5.14 6.63 13.62
N VAL A 94 -5.02 5.60 12.77
CA VAL A 94 -3.92 5.49 11.81
C VAL A 94 -3.96 6.64 10.82
N ALA A 95 -5.11 6.92 10.21
CA ALA A 95 -5.27 8.00 9.24
C ALA A 95 -4.96 9.37 9.85
N HIS A 96 -5.39 9.60 11.09
CA HIS A 96 -5.10 10.83 11.81
C HIS A 96 -3.59 11.00 12.06
N MET A 97 -2.94 9.95 12.52
CA MET A 97 -1.49 9.98 12.77
C MET A 97 -0.69 10.17 11.47
N VAL A 98 -1.10 9.51 10.39
CA VAL A 98 -0.50 9.70 9.06
C VAL A 98 -0.59 11.17 8.64
N ALA A 99 -1.77 11.79 8.79
CA ALA A 99 -1.95 13.20 8.46
C ALA A 99 -1.03 14.10 9.28
N GLN A 100 -0.90 13.84 10.58
CA GLN A 100 0.02 14.59 11.45
C GLN A 100 1.49 14.41 11.04
N LEU A 101 1.92 13.18 10.79
CA LEU A 101 3.31 12.89 10.43
C LEU A 101 3.70 13.48 9.09
N LEU A 102 2.76 13.56 8.15
CA LEU A 102 2.99 14.14 6.81
C LEU A 102 2.68 15.63 6.74
N GLY A 103 2.24 16.26 7.83
CA GLY A 103 1.90 17.68 7.86
C GLY A 103 0.68 18.03 7.02
N LEU A 104 -0.28 17.12 6.87
CA LEU A 104 -1.49 17.33 6.08
C LEU A 104 -2.56 18.04 6.89
N LYS A 105 -3.32 18.92 6.25
CA LYS A 105 -4.43 19.62 6.89
C LYS A 105 -5.65 18.73 7.12
N THR A 106 -5.85 17.75 6.25
CA THR A 106 -6.97 16.79 6.30
C THR A 106 -6.44 15.37 6.13
N ALA A 107 -7.18 14.40 6.68
CA ALA A 107 -6.83 12.99 6.51
C ALA A 107 -6.95 12.55 5.05
N LEU A 108 -6.06 11.65 4.63
CA LEU A 108 -6.14 11.01 3.33
C LEU A 108 -7.35 10.06 3.26
N PRO A 109 -7.88 9.78 2.05
CA PRO A 109 -8.81 8.67 1.87
C PRO A 109 -8.25 7.36 2.44
N ALA A 110 -9.13 6.46 2.89
CA ALA A 110 -8.74 5.27 3.66
C ALA A 110 -7.62 4.44 3.01
N ASP A 111 -7.75 4.12 1.72
CA ASP A 111 -6.74 3.28 1.03
C ASP A 111 -5.41 4.01 0.87
N GLU A 112 -5.45 5.31 0.65
CA GLU A 112 -4.24 6.13 0.56
C GLU A 112 -3.55 6.29 1.92
N ALA A 113 -4.35 6.42 2.99
CA ALA A 113 -3.82 6.45 4.36
C ALA A 113 -3.15 5.12 4.74
N ASP A 114 -3.73 4.00 4.37
CA ASP A 114 -3.17 2.66 4.60
C ASP A 114 -1.83 2.49 3.86
N ALA A 115 -1.75 2.92 2.62
CA ALA A 115 -0.52 2.88 1.83
C ALA A 115 0.56 3.79 2.43
N ALA A 116 0.20 5.00 2.81
CA ALA A 116 1.13 5.93 3.46
C ALA A 116 1.62 5.40 4.80
N ALA A 117 0.74 4.78 5.60
CA ALA A 117 1.10 4.15 6.87
C ALA A 117 2.12 3.02 6.67
N THR A 118 1.94 2.19 5.66
CA THR A 118 2.88 1.12 5.32
C THR A 118 4.26 1.68 4.94
N ALA A 119 4.30 2.74 4.16
CA ALA A 119 5.54 3.43 3.81
C ALA A 119 6.22 4.05 5.03
N LEU A 120 5.46 4.68 5.93
CA LEU A 120 5.98 5.23 7.19
C LEU A 120 6.53 4.13 8.10
N CYS A 121 5.82 3.00 8.20
CA CYS A 121 6.29 1.83 8.94
C CYS A 121 7.67 1.39 8.43
N HIS A 122 7.84 1.29 7.13
CA HIS A 122 9.13 0.98 6.53
C HIS A 122 10.20 2.02 6.90
N GLY A 123 9.88 3.30 6.74
CA GLY A 123 10.80 4.38 7.06
C GLY A 123 11.26 4.40 8.51
N PHE A 124 10.38 4.03 9.46
CA PHE A 124 10.69 4.02 10.89
C PHE A 124 11.43 2.75 11.34
N THR A 125 11.26 1.64 10.65
CA THR A 125 11.76 0.32 11.11
C THR A 125 12.92 -0.23 10.31
N TRP A 126 13.11 0.22 9.08
CA TRP A 126 14.22 -0.23 8.25
C TRP A 126 15.54 0.42 8.69
N LYS A 127 16.55 -0.40 8.91
CA LYS A 127 17.85 0.06 9.43
C LYS A 127 19.02 -0.10 8.44
N GLY A 128 18.70 -0.32 7.20
CA GLY A 128 19.72 -0.51 6.18
C GLY A 128 20.27 -1.90 6.15
#